data_27beab5914d2c6f8b292e7d289a97cb5
#
_entry.id   27beab5914d2c6f8b292e7d289a97cb5
#
_cell.length_a   1.000
_cell.length_b   1.000
_cell.length_c   1.000
_cell.angle_alpha   90.00
_cell.angle_beta   90.00
_cell.angle_gamma   90.00
#
_symmetry.space_group_name_H-M   'P 1'
#
loop_
_entity.id
_entity.type
_entity.pdbx_description
1 polymer ?
#
loop_
_entity_poly.entity_id
_entity_poly.type
_entity_poly.pdbx_seq_one_letter_code
_entity_poly.pdbx_strand_id
1 'polypeptide(L)'
;VFQKTASPIDEKLADLIPELQALFNAPVLETINNLNDVIYKLLIKKSDSNPIILDDRFEEPADLNNIVLDKYSKWDLINIPALLLCGATGSGKSRVAYSIIKQFLSITNDITVIDPKRHELQEVARHNFGLSNVFTEPVKMKQAIEDYYKEMMNRFLEIEEKQLLQSELPYKLLVIDEYANLKTMFPKKEAEEIEKHLILIASLARACNMRLVLITQTPSVDNISANLRNNMNIRIMCGNPANPEMFKMAMGINRTEEQLIHKNAGEGYIYINGKVKDFNSPRILFPREIEN
;
A
#
# COMPACT_ATOMS: atom_id res chain seq x y z
N VAL A 1 -12.88 2.57 29.89
CA VAL A 1 -14.30 2.20 30.06
C VAL A 1 -14.84 2.93 31.28
N PHE A 2 -15.94 3.63 31.11
CA PHE A 2 -16.66 4.30 32.19
C PHE A 2 -17.99 3.59 32.40
N GLN A 3 -18.28 3.16 33.63
CA GLN A 3 -19.56 2.53 33.98
C GLN A 3 -20.61 3.60 34.29
N LYS A 4 -21.81 3.39 33.81
CA LYS A 4 -22.97 4.25 34.09
C LYS A 4 -23.57 3.87 35.45
N THR A 5 -23.95 4.91 36.19
CA THR A 5 -24.48 4.79 37.57
C THR A 5 -25.95 5.14 37.70
N ALA A 6 -26.64 5.35 36.55
CA ALA A 6 -28.01 5.85 36.47
C ALA A 6 -28.15 7.26 37.10
N SER A 7 -27.13 8.09 36.95
CA SER A 7 -27.11 9.46 37.44
C SER A 7 -27.13 10.46 36.25
N PRO A 8 -27.53 11.74 36.48
CA PRO A 8 -27.46 12.77 35.44
C PRO A 8 -26.08 13.03 34.85
N ILE A 9 -25.03 12.52 35.51
CA ILE A 9 -23.65 12.62 35.03
C ILE A 9 -23.39 11.66 33.87
N ASP A 10 -24.17 10.58 33.75
CA ASP A 10 -24.00 9.57 32.71
C ASP A 10 -24.19 10.11 31.29
N GLU A 11 -25.01 11.16 31.13
CA GLU A 11 -25.18 11.85 29.84
C GLU A 11 -23.87 12.54 29.40
N LYS A 12 -23.11 13.09 30.36
CA LYS A 12 -21.82 13.72 30.08
C LYS A 12 -20.71 12.72 29.75
N LEU A 13 -20.88 11.44 30.13
CA LEU A 13 -19.88 10.42 29.81
C LEU A 13 -19.74 10.18 28.31
N ALA A 14 -20.74 10.51 27.49
CA ALA A 14 -20.65 10.38 26.05
C ALA A 14 -19.81 11.49 25.39
N ASP A 15 -19.61 12.62 26.08
CA ASP A 15 -18.99 13.85 25.55
C ASP A 15 -17.59 14.13 26.12
N LEU A 16 -16.94 13.15 26.74
CA LEU A 16 -15.61 13.29 27.35
C LEU A 16 -14.44 13.22 26.35
N ILE A 17 -14.69 13.28 25.06
CA ILE A 17 -13.65 13.15 24.03
C ILE A 17 -12.54 14.22 24.20
N PRO A 18 -12.85 15.53 24.34
CA PRO A 18 -11.80 16.54 24.46
C PRO A 18 -10.90 16.35 25.70
N GLU A 19 -11.51 16.03 26.85
CA GLU A 19 -10.81 15.83 28.11
C GLU A 19 -9.90 14.60 28.05
N LEU A 20 -10.40 13.50 27.46
CA LEU A 20 -9.61 12.26 27.30
C LEU A 20 -8.45 12.45 26.33
N GLN A 21 -8.68 13.17 25.23
CA GLN A 21 -7.63 13.49 24.28
C GLN A 21 -6.55 14.37 24.93
N ALA A 22 -6.93 15.37 25.71
CA ALA A 22 -6.00 16.22 26.45
C ALA A 22 -5.23 15.43 27.53
N LEU A 23 -5.92 14.57 28.28
CA LEU A 23 -5.34 13.81 29.40
C LEU A 23 -4.33 12.76 28.91
N PHE A 24 -4.64 12.07 27.83
CA PHE A 24 -3.79 10.98 27.31
C PHE A 24 -2.88 11.41 26.16
N ASN A 25 -2.98 12.67 25.72
CA ASN A 25 -2.31 13.19 24.52
C ASN A 25 -2.45 12.22 23.33
N ALA A 26 -3.66 11.69 23.16
CA ALA A 26 -3.98 10.64 22.20
C ALA A 26 -5.40 10.84 21.65
N PRO A 27 -5.61 10.74 20.33
CA PRO A 27 -6.95 10.87 19.77
C PRO A 27 -7.85 9.69 20.16
N VAL A 28 -9.14 10.00 20.37
CA VAL A 28 -10.17 8.98 20.51
C VAL A 28 -10.57 8.49 19.12
N LEU A 29 -10.40 7.20 18.87
CA LEU A 29 -10.70 6.56 17.58
C LEU A 29 -12.16 6.14 17.46
N GLU A 30 -12.74 5.72 18.57
CA GLU A 30 -14.08 5.16 18.60
C GLU A 30 -14.67 5.37 19.98
N THR A 31 -15.96 5.73 20.02
CA THR A 31 -16.77 5.77 21.24
C THR A 31 -17.90 4.77 21.07
N ILE A 32 -18.02 3.82 21.99
CA ILE A 32 -19.11 2.85 22.04
C ILE A 32 -19.93 3.17 23.28
N ASN A 33 -21.18 3.58 23.07
CA ASN A 33 -22.11 3.93 24.14
C ASN A 33 -23.12 2.79 24.33
N ASN A 34 -22.88 1.95 25.33
CA ASN A 34 -23.75 0.85 25.70
C ASN A 34 -24.77 1.26 26.79
N LEU A 35 -25.67 0.36 27.12
CA LEU A 35 -26.66 0.60 28.17
C LEU A 35 -26.01 0.87 29.54
N ASN A 36 -24.96 0.13 29.85
CA ASN A 36 -24.32 0.12 31.17
C ASN A 36 -22.94 0.82 31.21
N ASP A 37 -22.35 1.14 30.07
CA ASP A 37 -21.02 1.75 29.99
C ASP A 37 -20.81 2.60 28.75
N VAL A 38 -19.77 3.43 28.80
CA VAL A 38 -19.20 4.12 27.63
C VAL A 38 -17.74 3.70 27.49
N ILE A 39 -17.39 3.18 26.31
CA ILE A 39 -16.05 2.71 26.00
C ILE A 39 -15.40 3.69 25.02
N TYR A 40 -14.28 4.26 25.40
CA TYR A 40 -13.44 5.08 24.52
C TYR A 40 -12.22 4.28 24.10
N LYS A 41 -11.98 4.16 22.79
CA LYS A 41 -10.75 3.59 22.25
C LYS A 41 -9.81 4.73 21.87
N LEU A 42 -8.72 4.86 22.59
CA LEU A 42 -7.69 5.85 22.32
C LEU A 42 -6.54 5.22 21.50
N LEU A 43 -6.01 6.01 20.58
CA LEU A 43 -4.80 5.64 19.86
C LEU A 43 -3.57 6.11 20.64
N ILE A 44 -3.08 5.28 21.54
CA ILE A 44 -1.83 5.54 22.24
C ILE A 44 -0.68 5.24 21.30
N LYS A 45 0.11 6.27 20.94
CA LYS A 45 1.31 6.10 20.10
C LYS A 45 2.27 5.16 20.82
N LYS A 46 2.51 3.97 20.26
CA LYS A 46 3.56 3.09 20.78
C LYS A 46 4.91 3.80 20.60
N SER A 47 5.69 3.86 21.65
CA SER A 47 7.01 4.48 21.71
C SER A 47 8.07 3.81 20.80
N ASP A 48 7.75 2.72 20.16
CA ASP A 48 8.62 1.93 19.27
C ASP A 48 8.37 2.25 17.80
N SER A 49 8.62 3.48 17.39
CA SER A 49 8.46 3.93 16.00
C SER A 49 9.74 3.79 15.17
N ASN A 50 10.71 2.99 15.60
CA ASN A 50 11.90 2.78 14.78
C ASN A 50 11.54 1.96 13.54
N PRO A 51 11.81 2.47 12.32
CA PRO A 51 11.59 1.75 11.08
C PRO A 51 12.49 0.51 11.03
N ILE A 52 12.04 -0.53 10.34
CA ILE A 52 12.92 -1.64 9.97
C ILE A 52 13.98 -1.10 9.03
N ILE A 53 15.25 -1.46 9.25
CA ILE A 53 16.36 -1.11 8.36
C ILE A 53 16.60 -2.28 7.43
N LEU A 54 16.48 -2.03 6.13
CA LEU A 54 16.81 -2.96 5.06
C LEU A 54 18.19 -2.59 4.52
N ASP A 55 19.23 -3.06 5.18
CA ASP A 55 20.62 -3.00 4.73
C ASP A 55 21.08 -4.39 4.24
N ASP A 56 22.35 -4.54 3.94
CA ASP A 56 22.93 -5.81 3.48
C ASP A 56 22.97 -6.90 4.58
N ARG A 57 22.66 -6.52 5.84
CA ARG A 57 22.55 -7.43 6.99
C ARG A 57 21.11 -7.81 7.29
N PHE A 58 20.16 -7.28 6.53
CA PHE A 58 18.77 -7.68 6.67
C PHE A 58 18.65 -9.15 6.26
N GLU A 59 18.48 -10.01 7.26
CA GLU A 59 18.17 -11.41 7.02
C GLU A 59 16.82 -11.49 6.31
N GLU A 60 16.86 -12.01 5.08
CA GLU A 60 15.65 -12.23 4.30
C GLU A 60 14.70 -13.12 5.08
N PRO A 61 13.39 -12.82 5.05
CA PRO A 61 12.42 -13.69 5.69
C PRO A 61 12.63 -15.13 5.16
N ALA A 62 12.77 -16.09 6.05
CA ALA A 62 12.87 -17.51 5.68
C ALA A 62 11.66 -18.00 4.85
N ASP A 63 10.59 -17.22 4.82
CA ASP A 63 9.38 -17.43 4.05
C ASP A 63 9.31 -16.46 2.87
N LEU A 64 9.74 -16.93 1.70
CA LEU A 64 9.71 -16.20 0.41
C LEU A 64 8.28 -15.83 -0.06
N ASN A 65 7.26 -16.22 0.66
CA ASN A 65 5.87 -15.88 0.36
C ASN A 65 5.39 -14.60 1.07
N ASN A 66 6.27 -13.94 1.83
CA ASN A 66 5.92 -12.73 2.57
C ASN A 66 6.90 -11.58 2.33
N ILE A 67 6.37 -10.39 2.02
CA ILE A 67 7.11 -9.14 2.00
C ILE A 67 6.84 -8.38 3.30
N VAL A 68 7.87 -7.98 4.01
CA VAL A 68 7.77 -7.18 5.23
C VAL A 68 7.44 -5.74 4.83
N LEU A 69 6.25 -5.26 5.23
CA LEU A 69 5.80 -3.90 4.96
C LEU A 69 6.15 -2.95 6.11
N ASP A 70 6.02 -3.43 7.34
CA ASP A 70 6.50 -2.77 8.56
C ASP A 70 6.72 -3.81 9.67
N LYS A 71 7.08 -3.37 10.87
CA LYS A 71 7.35 -4.25 12.04
C LYS A 71 6.19 -5.22 12.35
N TYR A 72 4.95 -4.87 11.96
CA TYR A 72 3.73 -5.57 12.35
C TYR A 72 2.88 -6.03 11.17
N SER A 73 3.29 -5.70 9.95
CA SER A 73 2.50 -5.95 8.74
C SER A 73 3.36 -6.61 7.67
N LYS A 74 2.82 -7.65 7.07
CA LYS A 74 3.44 -8.38 5.95
C LYS A 74 2.47 -8.46 4.79
N TRP A 75 2.97 -8.45 3.58
CA TRP A 75 2.23 -8.77 2.38
C TRP A 75 2.32 -10.27 2.13
N ASP A 76 1.24 -10.97 2.36
CA ASP A 76 1.08 -12.39 2.02
C ASP A 76 0.93 -12.52 0.49
N LEU A 77 2.00 -12.96 -0.15
CA LEU A 77 2.05 -13.12 -1.60
C LEU A 77 1.19 -14.26 -2.11
N ILE A 78 0.89 -15.28 -1.28
CA ILE A 78 0.03 -16.38 -1.69
C ILE A 78 -1.41 -15.90 -1.89
N ASN A 79 -1.88 -15.05 -0.99
CA ASN A 79 -3.30 -14.69 -0.92
C ASN A 79 -3.64 -13.32 -1.49
N ILE A 80 -2.68 -12.40 -1.57
CA ILE A 80 -2.94 -11.00 -1.92
C ILE A 80 -2.18 -10.61 -3.20
N PRO A 81 -2.89 -10.35 -4.31
CA PRO A 81 -2.25 -10.04 -5.59
C PRO A 81 -1.82 -8.59 -5.77
N ALA A 82 -2.48 -7.64 -5.10
CA ALA A 82 -2.31 -6.23 -5.42
C ALA A 82 -2.21 -5.32 -4.20
N LEU A 83 -1.33 -4.30 -4.32
CA LEU A 83 -1.07 -3.28 -3.32
C LEU A 83 -1.19 -1.89 -3.94
N LEU A 84 -1.98 -1.02 -3.30
CA LEU A 84 -2.06 0.41 -3.60
C LEU A 84 -1.21 1.20 -2.61
N LEU A 85 -0.34 2.04 -3.14
CA LEU A 85 0.48 2.97 -2.38
C LEU A 85 0.11 4.40 -2.74
N CYS A 86 -0.34 5.18 -1.78
CA CYS A 86 -0.75 6.57 -2.02
C CYS A 86 -0.18 7.54 -0.98
N GLY A 87 -0.25 8.84 -1.29
CA GLY A 87 0.21 9.92 -0.43
C GLY A 87 0.85 11.07 -1.20
N ALA A 88 0.99 12.22 -0.58
CA ALA A 88 1.57 13.42 -1.18
C ALA A 88 3.05 13.24 -1.58
N THR A 89 3.57 14.15 -2.38
CA THR A 89 5.01 14.21 -2.68
C THR A 89 5.79 14.39 -1.37
N GLY A 90 6.92 13.70 -1.21
CA GLY A 90 7.73 13.74 0.01
C GLY A 90 7.18 12.93 1.19
N SER A 91 6.04 12.26 1.06
CA SER A 91 5.45 11.46 2.15
C SER A 91 6.16 10.12 2.43
N GLY A 92 7.06 9.69 1.56
CA GLY A 92 7.82 8.43 1.72
C GLY A 92 7.35 7.27 0.84
N LYS A 93 6.47 7.50 -0.15
CA LYS A 93 6.03 6.46 -1.10
C LYS A 93 7.18 5.72 -1.78
N SER A 94 8.14 6.47 -2.34
CA SER A 94 9.30 5.89 -3.03
C SER A 94 10.08 4.95 -2.10
N ARG A 95 10.23 5.29 -0.83
CA ARG A 95 10.89 4.45 0.17
C ARG A 95 10.18 3.10 0.34
N VAL A 96 8.84 3.10 0.41
CA VAL A 96 8.03 1.87 0.47
C VAL A 96 8.20 1.06 -0.81
N ALA A 97 8.14 1.69 -1.98
CA ALA A 97 8.32 1.03 -3.27
C ALA A 97 9.70 0.35 -3.37
N TYR A 98 10.76 1.06 -2.99
CA TYR A 98 12.12 0.50 -2.98
C TYR A 98 12.24 -0.69 -2.04
N SER A 99 11.63 -0.62 -0.85
CA SER A 99 11.65 -1.72 0.11
C SER A 99 10.95 -2.96 -0.44
N ILE A 100 9.86 -2.79 -1.16
CA ILE A 100 9.14 -3.90 -1.82
C ILE A 100 10.02 -4.50 -2.93
N ILE A 101 10.57 -3.66 -3.83
CA ILE A 101 11.41 -4.13 -4.94
C ILE A 101 12.64 -4.87 -4.41
N LYS A 102 13.33 -4.33 -3.39
CA LYS A 102 14.51 -4.98 -2.79
C LYS A 102 14.17 -6.38 -2.28
N GLN A 103 13.09 -6.54 -1.57
CA GLN A 103 12.66 -7.84 -1.05
C GLN A 103 12.20 -8.79 -2.17
N PHE A 104 11.54 -8.27 -3.20
CA PHE A 104 11.16 -9.09 -4.36
C PHE A 104 12.37 -9.63 -5.14
N LEU A 105 13.49 -8.91 -5.17
CA LEU A 105 14.71 -9.38 -5.82
C LEU A 105 15.29 -10.65 -5.20
N SER A 106 15.00 -10.94 -3.92
CA SER A 106 15.36 -12.21 -3.29
C SER A 106 14.44 -13.36 -3.73
N ILE A 107 13.29 -13.04 -4.33
CA ILE A 107 12.29 -14.03 -4.76
C ILE A 107 12.35 -14.24 -6.26
N THR A 108 12.50 -13.16 -7.04
CA THR A 108 12.50 -13.18 -8.50
C THR A 108 13.23 -11.97 -9.09
N ASN A 109 13.85 -12.19 -10.24
CA ASN A 109 14.38 -11.09 -11.06
C ASN A 109 13.36 -10.58 -12.09
N ASP A 110 12.18 -11.19 -12.17
CA ASP A 110 11.14 -10.81 -13.11
C ASP A 110 10.28 -9.68 -12.53
N ILE A 111 10.87 -8.50 -12.50
CA ILE A 111 10.27 -7.27 -12.00
C ILE A 111 10.20 -6.26 -13.15
N THR A 112 8.99 -5.79 -13.42
CA THR A 112 8.71 -4.74 -14.41
C THR A 112 8.37 -3.44 -13.67
N VAL A 113 9.06 -2.36 -14.03
CA VAL A 113 8.84 -1.03 -13.47
C VAL A 113 8.37 -0.07 -14.57
N ILE A 114 7.30 0.65 -14.31
CA ILE A 114 6.75 1.70 -15.18
C ILE A 114 6.83 3.02 -14.43
N ASP A 115 7.58 3.98 -14.97
CA ASP A 115 7.75 5.33 -14.40
C ASP A 115 7.41 6.40 -15.43
N PRO A 116 6.15 6.88 -15.45
CA PRO A 116 5.69 7.92 -16.36
C PRO A 116 6.36 9.28 -16.13
N LYS A 117 6.85 9.52 -14.92
CA LYS A 117 7.51 10.80 -14.58
C LYS A 117 8.97 10.85 -15.00
N ARG A 118 9.58 9.72 -15.33
CA ARG A 118 11.01 9.60 -15.63
C ARG A 118 11.87 10.15 -14.48
N HIS A 119 11.48 9.81 -13.25
CA HIS A 119 12.07 10.38 -12.06
C HIS A 119 12.85 9.31 -11.24
N GLU A 120 12.89 9.47 -9.95
CA GLU A 120 13.70 8.73 -8.99
C GLU A 120 13.52 7.20 -9.05
N LEU A 121 12.28 6.69 -9.26
CA LEU A 121 12.05 5.24 -9.26
C LEU A 121 12.79 4.53 -10.40
N GLN A 122 12.78 5.08 -11.61
CA GLN A 122 13.50 4.48 -12.74
C GLN A 122 15.03 4.46 -12.54
N GLU A 123 15.57 5.51 -11.92
CA GLU A 123 17.02 5.60 -11.64
C GLU A 123 17.43 4.55 -10.62
N VAL A 124 16.73 4.46 -9.50
CA VAL A 124 16.98 3.46 -8.47
C VAL A 124 16.76 2.05 -9.00
N ALA A 125 15.71 1.81 -9.77
CA ALA A 125 15.44 0.51 -10.37
C ALA A 125 16.57 0.02 -11.28
N ARG A 126 17.12 0.91 -12.13
CA ARG A 126 18.20 0.57 -13.05
C ARG A 126 19.57 0.50 -12.37
N HIS A 127 19.92 1.51 -11.58
CA HIS A 127 21.29 1.67 -11.07
C HIS A 127 21.53 0.95 -9.74
N ASN A 128 20.56 0.96 -8.84
CA ASN A 128 20.72 0.32 -7.53
C ASN A 128 20.22 -1.12 -7.52
N PHE A 129 19.19 -1.43 -8.30
CA PHE A 129 18.59 -2.77 -8.35
C PHE A 129 18.94 -3.56 -9.61
N GLY A 130 19.62 -2.95 -10.60
CA GLY A 130 20.06 -3.65 -11.81
C GLY A 130 18.93 -4.12 -12.73
N LEU A 131 17.73 -3.55 -12.61
CA LEU A 131 16.59 -3.97 -13.39
C LEU A 131 16.67 -3.48 -14.84
N SER A 132 16.43 -4.37 -15.79
CA SER A 132 16.37 -4.06 -17.23
C SER A 132 14.97 -3.70 -17.72
N ASN A 133 13.92 -4.26 -17.11
CA ASN A 133 12.53 -4.06 -17.51
C ASN A 133 11.96 -2.78 -16.87
N VAL A 134 12.54 -1.64 -17.22
CA VAL A 134 12.14 -0.32 -16.71
C VAL A 134 11.69 0.57 -17.88
N PHE A 135 10.42 0.92 -17.93
CA PHE A 135 9.78 1.61 -19.03
C PHE A 135 9.31 3.01 -18.64
N THR A 136 9.67 4.00 -19.47
CA THR A 136 9.38 5.42 -19.25
C THR A 136 8.73 6.09 -20.48
N GLU A 137 8.64 5.40 -21.60
CA GLU A 137 8.03 5.90 -22.83
C GLU A 137 6.59 5.38 -22.97
N PRO A 138 5.60 6.21 -23.33
CA PRO A 138 4.18 5.83 -23.34
C PRO A 138 3.92 4.52 -24.09
N VAL A 139 4.42 4.38 -25.32
CA VAL A 139 4.20 3.18 -26.13
C VAL A 139 4.75 1.92 -25.45
N LYS A 140 5.97 2.00 -24.88
CA LYS A 140 6.60 0.87 -24.19
C LYS A 140 5.93 0.56 -22.86
N MET A 141 5.42 1.58 -22.14
CA MET A 141 4.67 1.38 -20.90
C MET A 141 3.35 0.65 -21.16
N LYS A 142 2.60 1.08 -22.19
CA LYS A 142 1.37 0.40 -22.60
C LYS A 142 1.66 -1.04 -22.98
N GLN A 143 2.66 -1.27 -23.84
CA GLN A 143 3.06 -2.60 -24.28
C GLN A 143 3.43 -3.50 -23.09
N ALA A 144 4.20 -2.98 -22.12
CA ALA A 144 4.58 -3.74 -20.94
C ALA A 144 3.38 -4.18 -20.08
N ILE A 145 2.35 -3.33 -19.95
CA ILE A 145 1.10 -3.69 -19.25
C ILE A 145 0.33 -4.76 -20.03
N GLU A 146 0.22 -4.60 -21.34
CA GLU A 146 -0.45 -5.58 -22.21
C GLU A 146 0.26 -6.92 -22.18
N ASP A 147 1.59 -6.94 -22.24
CA ASP A 147 2.37 -8.17 -22.21
C ASP A 147 2.27 -8.86 -20.84
N TYR A 148 2.26 -8.08 -19.75
CA TYR A 148 2.03 -8.59 -18.40
C TYR A 148 0.64 -9.25 -18.29
N TYR A 149 -0.40 -8.60 -18.83
CA TYR A 149 -1.75 -9.16 -18.88
C TYR A 149 -1.82 -10.42 -19.74
N LYS A 150 -1.23 -10.42 -20.95
CA LYS A 150 -1.19 -11.60 -21.84
C LYS A 150 -0.49 -12.77 -21.18
N GLU A 151 0.62 -12.50 -20.48
CA GLU A 151 1.31 -13.56 -19.76
C GLU A 151 0.44 -14.15 -18.64
N MET A 152 -0.29 -13.32 -17.89
CA MET A 152 -1.25 -13.81 -16.91
C MET A 152 -2.26 -14.78 -17.56
N MET A 153 -2.81 -14.40 -18.71
CA MET A 153 -3.76 -15.26 -19.44
C MET A 153 -3.13 -16.55 -19.93
N ASN A 154 -1.88 -16.50 -20.41
CA ASN A 154 -1.15 -17.70 -20.83
C ASN A 154 -0.87 -18.64 -19.64
N ARG A 155 -0.52 -18.09 -18.47
CA ARG A 155 -0.33 -18.88 -17.24
C ARG A 155 -1.63 -19.60 -16.82
N PHE A 156 -2.80 -18.98 -16.99
CA PHE A 156 -4.07 -19.67 -16.76
C PHE A 156 -4.24 -20.88 -17.66
N LEU A 157 -3.93 -20.75 -18.95
CA LEU A 157 -3.98 -21.89 -19.89
C LEU A 157 -2.99 -22.99 -19.50
N GLU A 158 -1.77 -22.61 -19.11
CA GLU A 158 -0.77 -23.57 -18.65
C GLU A 158 -1.19 -24.32 -17.38
N ILE A 159 -1.80 -23.61 -16.43
CA ILE A 159 -2.35 -24.21 -15.19
C ILE A 159 -3.41 -25.26 -15.56
N GLU A 160 -4.32 -24.91 -16.46
CA GLU A 160 -5.39 -25.80 -16.87
C GLU A 160 -4.87 -27.00 -17.67
N GLU A 161 -4.02 -26.79 -18.68
CA GLU A 161 -3.48 -27.83 -19.55
C GLU A 161 -2.52 -28.76 -18.82
N LYS A 162 -1.63 -28.23 -17.96
CA LYS A 162 -0.59 -29.02 -17.29
C LYS A 162 -0.96 -29.38 -15.85
N GLN A 163 -2.12 -28.95 -15.35
CA GLN A 163 -2.59 -29.15 -13.97
C GLN A 163 -1.55 -28.66 -12.92
N LEU A 164 -0.92 -27.51 -13.19
CA LEU A 164 0.10 -26.94 -12.32
C LEU A 164 -0.51 -26.38 -11.04
N LEU A 165 0.24 -26.51 -9.95
CA LEU A 165 -0.07 -25.81 -8.71
C LEU A 165 0.47 -24.36 -8.78
N GLN A 166 -0.17 -23.45 -8.07
CA GLN A 166 0.32 -22.07 -7.96
C GLN A 166 1.80 -22.01 -7.51
N SER A 167 2.21 -22.88 -6.59
CA SER A 167 3.58 -22.95 -6.06
C SER A 167 4.65 -23.32 -7.10
N GLU A 168 4.25 -23.86 -8.25
CA GLU A 168 5.18 -24.25 -9.32
C GLU A 168 5.45 -23.10 -10.31
N LEU A 169 4.68 -22.02 -10.22
CA LEU A 169 4.87 -20.84 -11.05
C LEU A 169 5.81 -19.82 -10.38
N PRO A 170 6.78 -19.27 -11.12
CA PRO A 170 7.64 -18.22 -10.58
C PRO A 170 6.85 -16.93 -10.32
N TYR A 171 7.23 -16.21 -9.27
CA TYR A 171 6.67 -14.88 -9.00
C TYR A 171 7.07 -13.87 -10.06
N LYS A 172 6.16 -12.94 -10.37
CA LYS A 172 6.41 -11.72 -11.15
C LYS A 172 5.85 -10.51 -10.43
N LEU A 173 6.51 -9.36 -10.60
CA LEU A 173 6.06 -8.09 -10.03
C LEU A 173 5.94 -7.03 -11.13
N LEU A 174 4.80 -6.33 -11.15
CA LEU A 174 4.59 -5.10 -11.90
C LEU A 174 4.46 -3.93 -10.93
N VAL A 175 5.34 -2.94 -11.04
CA VAL A 175 5.29 -1.69 -10.27
C VAL A 175 5.00 -0.53 -11.22
N ILE A 176 3.94 0.22 -10.95
CA ILE A 176 3.56 1.40 -11.74
C ILE A 176 3.63 2.62 -10.83
N ASP A 177 4.60 3.52 -11.09
CA ASP A 177 4.70 4.80 -10.40
C ASP A 177 3.73 5.80 -11.01
N GLU A 178 3.12 6.62 -10.17
CA GLU A 178 2.18 7.69 -10.50
C GLU A 178 1.17 7.32 -11.61
N TYR A 179 0.32 6.37 -11.30
CA TYR A 179 -0.72 5.87 -12.22
C TYR A 179 -1.60 6.99 -12.81
N ALA A 180 -1.87 8.06 -12.04
CA ALA A 180 -2.63 9.20 -12.56
C ALA A 180 -1.95 9.84 -13.79
N ASN A 181 -0.63 9.97 -13.76
CA ASN A 181 0.13 10.51 -14.90
C ASN A 181 0.11 9.54 -16.10
N LEU A 182 0.23 8.23 -15.83
CA LEU A 182 0.12 7.23 -16.91
C LEU A 182 -1.20 7.38 -17.67
N LYS A 183 -2.32 7.50 -16.95
CA LYS A 183 -3.65 7.69 -17.58
C LYS A 183 -3.70 8.90 -18.50
N THR A 184 -3.10 10.02 -18.10
CA THR A 184 -3.15 11.27 -18.88
C THR A 184 -2.31 11.24 -20.14
N MET A 185 -1.39 10.29 -20.28
CA MET A 185 -0.53 10.16 -21.46
C MET A 185 -1.25 9.52 -22.67
N PHE A 186 -2.43 8.96 -22.46
CA PHE A 186 -3.17 8.23 -23.50
C PHE A 186 -4.52 8.86 -23.79
N PRO A 187 -5.03 8.71 -25.02
CA PRO A 187 -6.42 9.00 -25.34
C PRO A 187 -7.36 8.20 -24.41
N LYS A 188 -8.53 8.75 -24.10
CA LYS A 188 -9.49 8.18 -23.15
C LYS A 188 -9.74 6.68 -23.36
N LYS A 189 -9.97 6.26 -24.60
CA LYS A 189 -10.23 4.86 -24.97
C LYS A 189 -9.08 3.92 -24.58
N GLU A 190 -7.83 4.37 -24.85
CA GLU A 190 -6.64 3.57 -24.51
C GLU A 190 -6.39 3.55 -23.00
N ALA A 191 -6.61 4.67 -22.31
CA ALA A 191 -6.50 4.74 -20.85
C ALA A 191 -7.53 3.81 -20.17
N GLU A 192 -8.76 3.72 -20.70
CA GLU A 192 -9.79 2.79 -20.24
C GLU A 192 -9.40 1.32 -20.48
N GLU A 193 -8.75 1.00 -21.59
CA GLU A 193 -8.24 -0.33 -21.89
C GLU A 193 -7.11 -0.74 -20.94
N ILE A 194 -6.15 0.15 -20.71
CA ILE A 194 -5.08 -0.05 -19.72
C ILE A 194 -5.68 -0.30 -18.33
N GLU A 195 -6.63 0.52 -17.90
CA GLU A 195 -7.28 0.37 -16.60
C GLU A 195 -8.03 -0.98 -16.49
N LYS A 196 -8.69 -1.42 -17.56
CA LYS A 196 -9.34 -2.74 -17.61
C LYS A 196 -8.34 -3.87 -17.40
N HIS A 197 -7.18 -3.84 -18.06
CA HIS A 197 -6.13 -4.83 -17.85
C HIS A 197 -5.64 -4.82 -16.39
N LEU A 198 -5.41 -3.66 -15.80
CA LEU A 198 -4.98 -3.53 -14.40
C LEU A 198 -6.04 -4.04 -13.41
N ILE A 199 -7.34 -3.83 -13.68
CA ILE A 199 -8.43 -4.40 -12.88
C ILE A 199 -8.38 -5.94 -12.92
N LEU A 200 -8.20 -6.52 -14.10
CA LEU A 200 -8.12 -7.97 -14.27
C LEU A 200 -6.87 -8.54 -13.58
N ILE A 201 -5.71 -7.87 -13.71
CA ILE A 201 -4.49 -8.26 -13.01
C ILE A 201 -4.72 -8.19 -11.49
N ALA A 202 -5.25 -7.09 -10.96
CA ALA A 202 -5.47 -6.93 -9.53
C ALA A 202 -6.44 -7.96 -8.94
N SER A 203 -7.40 -8.46 -9.73
CA SER A 203 -8.40 -9.42 -9.29
C SER A 203 -8.00 -10.88 -9.47
N LEU A 204 -7.26 -11.21 -10.52
CA LEU A 204 -7.05 -12.60 -10.98
C LEU A 204 -5.61 -13.09 -10.81
N ALA A 205 -4.61 -12.21 -10.82
CA ALA A 205 -3.20 -12.57 -10.91
C ALA A 205 -2.66 -13.40 -9.73
N ARG A 206 -3.43 -13.52 -8.65
CA ARG A 206 -3.09 -14.35 -7.49
C ARG A 206 -2.76 -15.79 -7.90
N ALA A 207 -3.65 -16.43 -8.66
CA ALA A 207 -3.51 -17.83 -9.06
C ALA A 207 -2.28 -18.08 -9.96
N CYS A 208 -1.80 -17.03 -10.64
CA CYS A 208 -0.65 -17.09 -11.55
C CYS A 208 0.67 -16.63 -10.93
N ASN A 209 0.75 -16.41 -9.60
CA ASN A 209 1.93 -15.83 -8.91
C ASN A 209 2.39 -14.49 -9.48
N MET A 210 1.48 -13.68 -9.99
CA MET A 210 1.77 -12.34 -10.48
C MET A 210 1.25 -11.29 -9.51
N ARG A 211 2.02 -10.22 -9.28
CA ARG A 211 1.74 -9.19 -8.26
C ARG A 211 1.79 -7.80 -8.87
N LEU A 212 0.91 -6.91 -8.36
CA LEU A 212 0.80 -5.53 -8.80
C LEU A 212 1.02 -4.56 -7.63
N VAL A 213 1.91 -3.61 -7.82
CA VAL A 213 2.02 -2.41 -6.98
C VAL A 213 1.62 -1.20 -7.81
N LEU A 214 0.57 -0.52 -7.39
CA LEU A 214 0.11 0.71 -8.02
C LEU A 214 0.38 1.90 -7.10
N ILE A 215 1.08 2.92 -7.61
CA ILE A 215 1.44 4.10 -6.84
C ILE A 215 0.70 5.31 -7.41
N THR A 216 0.15 6.16 -6.54
CA THR A 216 -0.49 7.42 -6.92
C THR A 216 -0.35 8.46 -5.81
N GLN A 217 -0.36 9.73 -6.15
CA GLN A 217 -0.36 10.80 -5.13
C GLN A 217 -1.72 10.90 -4.45
N THR A 218 -2.78 10.86 -5.24
CA THR A 218 -4.14 11.05 -4.75
C THR A 218 -5.02 9.89 -5.20
N PRO A 219 -5.65 9.15 -4.27
CA PRO A 219 -6.51 8.02 -4.60
C PRO A 219 -7.94 8.45 -4.93
N SER A 220 -8.12 9.63 -5.56
CA SER A 220 -9.43 10.14 -6.00
C SER A 220 -10.04 9.27 -7.10
N VAL A 221 -11.36 9.38 -7.28
CA VAL A 221 -12.09 8.63 -8.31
C VAL A 221 -11.62 8.99 -9.72
N ASP A 222 -11.19 10.24 -9.94
CA ASP A 222 -10.66 10.70 -11.23
C ASP A 222 -9.32 10.03 -11.57
N ASN A 223 -8.50 9.81 -10.56
CA ASN A 223 -7.17 9.22 -10.72
C ASN A 223 -7.21 7.70 -10.81
N ILE A 224 -7.99 7.04 -9.93
CA ILE A 224 -8.11 5.59 -9.87
C ILE A 224 -9.60 5.21 -9.68
N SER A 225 -10.17 4.43 -10.59
CA SER A 225 -11.58 4.05 -10.49
C SER A 225 -11.85 3.28 -9.19
N ALA A 226 -13.11 3.37 -8.74
CA ALA A 226 -13.54 2.61 -7.57
C ALA A 226 -13.35 1.09 -7.74
N ASN A 227 -13.54 0.60 -8.98
CA ASN A 227 -13.36 -0.82 -9.29
C ASN A 227 -11.90 -1.25 -9.14
N LEU A 228 -10.95 -0.53 -9.74
CA LEU A 228 -9.52 -0.85 -9.60
C LEU A 228 -9.10 -0.75 -8.11
N ARG A 229 -9.47 0.33 -7.43
CA ARG A 229 -9.15 0.54 -6.01
C ARG A 229 -9.71 -0.56 -5.09
N ASN A 230 -10.92 -1.04 -5.36
CA ASN A 230 -11.54 -2.09 -4.55
C ASN A 230 -10.87 -3.46 -4.70
N ASN A 231 -10.16 -3.69 -5.81
CA ASN A 231 -9.35 -4.89 -6.02
C ASN A 231 -7.95 -4.79 -5.37
N MET A 232 -7.57 -3.61 -4.83
CA MET A 232 -6.33 -3.44 -4.07
C MET A 232 -6.54 -3.88 -2.62
N ASN A 233 -6.14 -5.10 -2.30
CA ASN A 233 -6.39 -5.72 -1.00
C ASN A 233 -5.51 -5.18 0.13
N ILE A 234 -4.32 -4.68 -0.21
CA ILE A 234 -3.47 -3.88 0.67
C ILE A 234 -3.48 -2.45 0.16
N ARG A 235 -3.67 -1.50 1.08
CA ARG A 235 -3.59 -0.08 0.75
C ARG A 235 -2.73 0.62 1.80
N ILE A 236 -1.70 1.33 1.35
CA ILE A 236 -0.80 2.10 2.20
C ILE A 236 -0.96 3.56 1.83
N MET A 237 -1.26 4.40 2.82
CA MET A 237 -1.24 5.85 2.70
C MET A 237 -0.06 6.39 3.48
N CYS A 238 0.93 6.93 2.78
CA CYS A 238 2.09 7.58 3.37
C CYS A 238 1.79 9.05 3.71
N GLY A 239 2.23 9.48 4.89
CA GLY A 239 2.04 10.85 5.37
C GLY A 239 0.61 11.14 5.81
N ASN A 240 0.28 12.42 5.80
CA ASN A 240 -1.05 12.91 6.20
C ASN A 240 -2.01 12.90 5.02
N PRO A 241 -3.26 12.44 5.21
CA PRO A 241 -4.32 12.71 4.25
C PRO A 241 -4.61 14.23 4.22
N ALA A 242 -4.94 14.76 3.05
CA ALA A 242 -5.28 16.18 2.92
C ALA A 242 -6.59 16.53 3.66
N ASN A 243 -7.50 15.55 3.77
CA ASN A 243 -8.76 15.66 4.48
C ASN A 243 -9.34 14.26 4.77
N PRO A 244 -10.41 14.15 5.59
CA PRO A 244 -11.07 12.89 5.91
C PRO A 244 -11.61 12.13 4.70
N GLU A 245 -12.05 12.83 3.66
CA GLU A 245 -12.56 12.22 2.43
C GLU A 245 -11.44 11.48 1.68
N MET A 246 -10.26 12.08 1.57
CA MET A 246 -9.09 11.44 0.98
C MET A 246 -8.68 10.18 1.76
N PHE A 247 -8.75 10.24 3.09
CA PHE A 247 -8.52 9.07 3.94
C PHE A 247 -9.54 7.97 3.66
N LYS A 248 -10.84 8.31 3.59
CA LYS A 248 -11.91 7.37 3.24
C LYS A 248 -11.69 6.74 1.86
N MET A 249 -11.33 7.54 0.87
CA MET A 249 -11.04 7.03 -0.49
C MET A 249 -9.89 6.04 -0.49
N ALA A 250 -8.81 6.32 0.26
CA ALA A 250 -7.65 5.45 0.34
C ALA A 250 -7.93 4.19 1.15
N MET A 251 -8.46 4.36 2.38
CA MET A 251 -8.56 3.29 3.36
C MET A 251 -9.91 2.56 3.38
N GLY A 252 -10.94 3.12 2.74
CA GLY A 252 -12.29 2.53 2.71
C GLY A 252 -13.09 2.69 3.99
N ILE A 253 -12.59 3.39 4.99
CA ILE A 253 -13.26 3.68 6.27
C ILE A 253 -13.32 5.17 6.54
N ASN A 254 -14.34 5.62 7.30
CA ASN A 254 -14.44 7.00 7.73
C ASN A 254 -13.57 7.26 8.97
N ARG A 255 -12.92 8.42 9.00
CA ARG A 255 -12.35 9.06 10.20
C ARG A 255 -12.64 10.54 10.17
N THR A 256 -12.84 11.16 11.34
CA THR A 256 -12.93 12.61 11.47
C THR A 256 -11.52 13.22 11.48
N GLU A 257 -11.42 14.54 11.36
CA GLU A 257 -10.11 15.23 11.40
C GLU A 257 -9.39 14.97 12.73
N GLU A 258 -10.10 14.94 13.85
CA GLU A 258 -9.54 14.68 15.18
C GLU A 258 -8.99 13.26 15.32
N GLN A 259 -9.47 12.31 14.50
CA GLN A 259 -9.01 10.93 14.47
C GLN A 259 -7.82 10.71 13.54
N LEU A 260 -7.44 11.73 12.77
CA LEU A 260 -6.29 11.69 11.86
C LEU A 260 -5.06 12.25 12.58
N ILE A 261 -4.18 11.37 13.03
CA ILE A 261 -2.96 11.74 13.72
C ILE A 261 -1.94 12.24 12.70
N HIS A 262 -1.20 13.28 13.08
CA HIS A 262 -0.08 13.78 12.28
C HIS A 262 0.95 12.67 12.04
N LYS A 263 1.36 12.51 10.79
CA LYS A 263 2.35 11.54 10.31
C LYS A 263 3.54 12.26 9.68
N ASN A 264 4.73 11.81 10.05
CA ASN A 264 5.97 12.26 9.44
C ASN A 264 6.21 11.54 8.10
N ALA A 265 7.21 11.98 7.33
CA ALA A 265 7.63 11.27 6.13
C ALA A 265 8.05 9.83 6.46
N GLY A 266 7.47 8.86 5.76
CA GLY A 266 7.66 7.43 6.02
C GLY A 266 6.68 6.82 7.02
N GLU A 267 5.95 7.63 7.79
CA GLU A 267 4.81 7.16 8.59
C GLU A 267 3.52 7.25 7.77
N GLY A 268 2.48 6.56 8.19
CA GLY A 268 1.20 6.58 7.51
C GLY A 268 0.17 5.62 8.09
N TYR A 269 -0.67 5.11 7.21
CA TYR A 269 -1.70 4.14 7.53
C TYR A 269 -1.65 2.97 6.56
N ILE A 270 -1.92 1.76 7.04
CA ILE A 270 -2.05 0.56 6.23
C ILE A 270 -3.43 -0.07 6.45
N TYR A 271 -4.12 -0.35 5.34
CA TYR A 271 -5.30 -1.21 5.30
C TYR A 271 -4.86 -2.60 4.85
N ILE A 272 -5.13 -3.60 5.67
CA ILE A 272 -4.85 -5.00 5.38
C ILE A 272 -5.86 -5.89 6.13
N ASN A 273 -6.41 -6.89 5.45
CA ASN A 273 -7.36 -7.84 6.05
C ASN A 273 -8.55 -7.15 6.77
N GLY A 274 -9.13 -6.13 6.15
CA GLY A 274 -10.30 -5.42 6.69
C GLY A 274 -10.00 -4.45 7.83
N LYS A 275 -8.71 -4.25 8.20
CA LYS A 275 -8.31 -3.40 9.33
C LYS A 275 -7.36 -2.31 8.89
N VAL A 276 -7.56 -1.10 9.41
CA VAL A 276 -6.61 0.01 9.27
C VAL A 276 -5.76 0.11 10.53
N LYS A 277 -4.44 0.18 10.33
CA LYS A 277 -3.43 0.31 11.39
C LYS A 277 -2.50 1.49 11.06
N ASP A 278 -1.75 1.94 12.05
CA ASP A 278 -0.59 2.78 11.81
C ASP A 278 0.47 2.02 11.03
N PHE A 279 1.20 2.75 10.20
CA PHE A 279 2.22 2.23 9.32
C PHE A 279 3.51 3.05 9.46
N ASN A 280 4.65 2.36 9.45
CA ASN A 280 5.97 2.98 9.42
C ASN A 280 6.84 2.25 8.40
N SER A 281 7.16 2.94 7.30
CA SER A 281 7.87 2.35 6.18
C SER A 281 9.26 1.84 6.57
N PRO A 282 9.70 0.71 6.05
CA PRO A 282 11.10 0.28 6.15
C PRO A 282 12.03 1.37 5.59
N ARG A 283 13.23 1.49 6.14
CA ARG A 283 14.29 2.35 5.63
C ARG A 283 15.31 1.50 4.89
N ILE A 284 15.52 1.77 3.61
CA ILE A 284 16.61 1.18 2.84
C ILE A 284 17.85 2.04 3.02
N LEU A 285 18.97 1.40 3.29
CA LEU A 285 20.30 2.02 3.21
C LEU A 285 20.95 1.53 1.92
N PHE A 286 21.22 2.45 1.01
CA PHE A 286 22.04 2.16 -0.16
C PHE A 286 23.52 2.29 0.19
N PRO A 287 24.44 1.53 -0.47
CA PRO A 287 25.87 1.52 -0.13
C PRO A 287 26.53 2.90 -0.01
N ARG A 288 26.08 3.90 -0.78
CA ARG A 288 26.60 5.27 -0.72
C ARG A 288 26.15 6.07 0.53
N GLU A 289 25.12 5.61 1.27
CA GLU A 289 24.66 6.24 2.50
C GLU A 289 25.35 5.70 3.76
N ILE A 290 26.12 4.61 3.62
CA ILE A 290 26.84 3.97 4.72
C ILE A 290 28.20 4.64 4.96
N GLU A 291 28.72 5.40 3.98
CA GLU A 291 30.04 6.06 4.04
C GLU A 291 29.99 7.49 4.62
N ASN A 292 28.83 8.00 5.03
CA ASN A 292 28.62 9.29 5.71
C ASN A 292 27.98 9.09 7.09
#